data_f62c1e400a25dbaaf49801b2a977f29c
#
_entry.id   f62c1e400a25dbaaf49801b2a977f29c
#
_cell.length_a   1.000
_cell.length_b   1.000
_cell.length_c   1.000
_cell.angle_alpha   90.00
_cell.angle_beta   90.00
_cell.angle_gamma   90.00
#
_symmetry.space_group_name_H-M   'P 1'
#
loop_
_entity.id
_entity.type
_entity.pdbx_description
1 polymer ?
#
loop_
_entity_poly.entity_id
_entity_poly.type
_entity_poly.pdbx_seq_one_letter_code
_entity_poly.pdbx_strand_id
1 'polypeptide(L)'
;ISGIDYGTAGEIDKIDEDSINTVLNNGFIPIFPCIGWSLNGKPYNISSMHLSSQIATKMNAEKLFFLIPDIEISNKNFTIPKSIGISPEGHIPAMNIEELDLFMSENIDKKTIDTNNISDIISALELSKYACSNGVSRTHLLNGFFNGALPCEIFSNLGAGTMIYSYDYGKIRSMHREDISQVLSLIRPFVIKEILLPRTEKDLEKTFNDYIVYEIDGSIRACAALHIYDRNQAEIAAVAVDENC
;
A
#
# COMPACT_ATOMS: atom_id res chain seq x y z
N ILE A 1 -20.92 14.56 -23.15
CA ILE A 1 -20.20 13.48 -23.82
C ILE A 1 -21.24 12.70 -24.62
N SER A 2 -21.02 12.48 -25.92
CA SER A 2 -21.90 11.68 -26.83
C SER A 2 -23.38 12.12 -26.87
N GLY A 3 -23.69 13.38 -26.59
CA GLY A 3 -25.07 13.92 -26.66
C GLY A 3 -25.99 13.51 -25.49
N ILE A 4 -25.44 12.85 -24.46
CA ILE A 4 -26.19 12.50 -23.25
C ILE A 4 -26.04 13.64 -22.24
N ASP A 5 -27.17 14.13 -21.72
CA ASP A 5 -27.20 15.08 -20.61
C ASP A 5 -27.18 14.31 -19.28
N TYR A 6 -26.08 14.42 -18.56
CA TYR A 6 -25.89 13.82 -17.22
C TYR A 6 -26.38 14.75 -16.09
N GLY A 7 -27.06 15.85 -16.42
CA GLY A 7 -27.64 16.78 -15.44
C GLY A 7 -26.57 17.49 -14.61
N THR A 8 -26.51 17.16 -13.32
CA THR A 8 -25.55 17.73 -12.36
C THR A 8 -24.39 16.80 -12.02
N ALA A 9 -24.22 15.70 -12.74
CA ALA A 9 -23.01 14.88 -12.63
C ALA A 9 -21.86 15.53 -13.41
N GLY A 10 -20.66 15.56 -12.83
CA GLY A 10 -19.48 16.19 -13.40
C GLY A 10 -18.24 15.34 -13.25
N GLU A 11 -17.24 15.64 -14.05
CA GLU A 11 -15.87 15.11 -13.96
C GLU A 11 -14.95 16.21 -13.43
N ILE A 12 -13.83 15.80 -12.82
CA ILE A 12 -12.84 16.71 -12.25
C ILE A 12 -11.94 17.19 -13.37
N ASP A 13 -11.94 18.51 -13.61
CA ASP A 13 -11.05 19.15 -14.56
C ASP A 13 -9.76 19.63 -13.90
N LYS A 14 -9.87 20.27 -12.72
CA LYS A 14 -8.74 20.85 -12.00
C LYS A 14 -8.88 20.70 -10.50
N ILE A 15 -7.76 20.44 -9.83
CA ILE A 15 -7.59 20.50 -8.37
C ILE A 15 -6.63 21.64 -8.06
N ASP A 16 -6.98 22.47 -7.08
CA ASP A 16 -6.14 23.56 -6.59
C ASP A 16 -5.21 23.05 -5.49
N GLU A 17 -4.04 22.58 -5.91
CA GLU A 17 -3.02 22.00 -5.03
C GLU A 17 -2.45 23.03 -4.03
N ASP A 18 -2.29 24.29 -4.47
CA ASP A 18 -1.73 25.35 -3.62
C ASP A 18 -2.66 25.68 -2.44
N SER A 19 -3.97 25.73 -2.71
CA SER A 19 -4.96 25.92 -1.66
C SER A 19 -4.98 24.76 -0.66
N ILE A 20 -4.90 23.51 -1.14
CA ILE A 20 -4.84 22.32 -0.28
C ILE A 20 -3.58 22.35 0.58
N ASN A 21 -2.40 22.61 -0.02
CA ASN A 21 -1.14 22.72 0.70
C ASN A 21 -1.17 23.83 1.76
N THR A 22 -1.80 24.96 1.44
CA THR A 22 -1.95 26.06 2.41
C THR A 22 -2.74 25.61 3.64
N VAL A 23 -3.82 24.85 3.47
CA VAL A 23 -4.63 24.31 4.58
C VAL A 23 -3.82 23.32 5.41
N LEU A 24 -3.15 22.38 4.75
CA LEU A 24 -2.30 21.38 5.41
C LEU A 24 -1.14 22.00 6.19
N ASN A 25 -0.42 22.97 5.59
CA ASN A 25 0.72 23.64 6.22
C ASN A 25 0.32 24.49 7.44
N ASN A 26 -0.95 24.90 7.53
CA ASN A 26 -1.51 25.57 8.71
C ASN A 26 -2.00 24.55 9.77
N GLY A 27 -1.77 23.25 9.62
CA GLY A 27 -2.11 22.22 10.58
C GLY A 27 -3.57 21.77 10.57
N PHE A 28 -4.32 22.11 9.52
CA PHE A 28 -5.71 21.66 9.36
C PHE A 28 -5.79 20.38 8.52
N ILE A 29 -6.81 19.59 8.79
CA ILE A 29 -7.15 18.41 7.98
C ILE A 29 -8.29 18.81 7.04
N PRO A 30 -8.06 18.89 5.72
CA PRO A 30 -9.09 19.25 4.76
C PRO A 30 -10.10 18.11 4.58
N ILE A 31 -11.39 18.44 4.57
CA ILE A 31 -12.48 17.52 4.27
C ILE A 31 -13.16 18.00 2.99
N PHE A 32 -13.16 17.15 1.96
CA PHE A 32 -13.71 17.48 0.66
C PHE A 32 -15.12 16.90 0.50
N PRO A 33 -16.14 17.72 0.24
CA PRO A 33 -17.44 17.22 -0.22
C PRO A 33 -17.32 16.71 -1.66
N CYS A 34 -18.19 15.78 -2.06
CA CYS A 34 -18.26 15.27 -3.43
C CYS A 34 -18.94 16.27 -4.38
N ILE A 35 -18.57 17.54 -4.31
CA ILE A 35 -19.13 18.65 -5.08
C ILE A 35 -17.99 19.42 -5.74
N GLY A 36 -18.05 19.50 -7.08
CA GLY A 36 -17.19 20.38 -7.86
C GLY A 36 -17.95 21.62 -8.32
N TRP A 37 -17.21 22.67 -8.65
CA TRP A 37 -17.77 23.92 -9.16
C TRP A 37 -17.27 24.21 -10.56
N SER A 38 -18.17 24.49 -11.49
CA SER A 38 -17.77 24.97 -12.81
C SER A 38 -17.28 26.41 -12.75
N LEU A 39 -16.61 26.85 -13.79
CA LEU A 39 -16.16 28.24 -13.93
C LEU A 39 -17.30 29.29 -13.79
N ASN A 40 -18.53 28.87 -14.09
CA ASN A 40 -19.72 29.73 -13.96
C ASN A 40 -20.37 29.62 -12.57
N GLY A 41 -19.73 28.98 -11.60
CA GLY A 41 -20.24 28.83 -10.23
C GLY A 41 -21.42 27.87 -10.10
N LYS A 42 -21.62 26.93 -11.07
CA LYS A 42 -22.64 25.88 -10.99
C LYS A 42 -22.07 24.68 -10.28
N PRO A 43 -22.76 24.11 -9.25
CA PRO A 43 -22.29 22.91 -8.57
C PRO A 43 -22.55 21.63 -9.39
N TYR A 44 -21.65 20.67 -9.29
CA TYR A 44 -21.76 19.35 -9.88
C TYR A 44 -21.42 18.27 -8.85
N ASN A 45 -22.17 17.18 -8.87
CA ASN A 45 -21.84 15.99 -8.09
C ASN A 45 -20.69 15.22 -8.77
N ILE A 46 -19.66 14.88 -8.01
CA ILE A 46 -18.48 14.13 -8.48
C ILE A 46 -18.30 12.87 -7.65
N SER A 47 -17.72 11.83 -8.27
CA SER A 47 -17.41 10.58 -7.57
C SER A 47 -16.38 10.80 -6.47
N SER A 48 -16.68 10.36 -5.25
CA SER A 48 -15.74 10.43 -4.11
C SER A 48 -14.47 9.63 -4.36
N MET A 49 -14.57 8.45 -4.97
CA MET A 49 -13.42 7.61 -5.28
C MET A 49 -12.51 8.26 -6.33
N HIS A 50 -13.09 8.85 -7.40
CA HIS A 50 -12.32 9.60 -8.37
C HIS A 50 -11.65 10.83 -7.76
N LEU A 51 -12.39 11.57 -6.92
CA LEU A 51 -11.85 12.77 -6.25
C LEU A 51 -10.67 12.41 -5.34
N SER A 52 -10.83 11.41 -4.49
CA SER A 52 -9.77 10.97 -3.57
C SER A 52 -8.54 10.46 -4.32
N SER A 53 -8.73 9.68 -5.39
CA SER A 53 -7.62 9.18 -6.22
C SER A 53 -6.85 10.33 -6.88
N GLN A 54 -7.53 11.32 -7.45
CA GLN A 54 -6.88 12.46 -8.07
C GLN A 54 -6.18 13.37 -7.05
N ILE A 55 -6.80 13.63 -5.89
CA ILE A 55 -6.16 14.41 -4.81
C ILE A 55 -4.92 13.67 -4.33
N ALA A 56 -5.01 12.36 -4.04
CA ALA A 56 -3.88 11.57 -3.57
C ALA A 56 -2.71 11.62 -4.56
N THR A 57 -2.98 11.47 -5.86
CA THR A 57 -1.96 11.54 -6.91
C THR A 57 -1.32 12.93 -6.99
N LYS A 58 -2.14 13.99 -7.00
CA LYS A 58 -1.65 15.37 -7.10
C LYS A 58 -0.84 15.82 -5.89
N MET A 59 -1.22 15.35 -4.71
CA MET A 59 -0.54 15.66 -3.46
C MET A 59 0.64 14.72 -3.16
N ASN A 60 0.95 13.77 -4.05
CA ASN A 60 1.94 12.70 -3.82
C ASN A 60 1.73 12.02 -2.46
N ALA A 61 0.48 11.64 -2.18
CA ALA A 61 0.14 10.99 -0.93
C ALA A 61 0.85 9.64 -0.81
N GLU A 62 1.34 9.32 0.36
CA GLU A 62 1.98 8.05 0.62
C GLU A 62 0.98 6.88 0.58
N LYS A 63 -0.22 7.12 1.13
CA LYS A 63 -1.29 6.11 1.24
C LYS A 63 -2.64 6.70 0.83
N LEU A 64 -3.44 5.88 0.16
CA LEU A 64 -4.84 6.17 -0.14
C LEU A 64 -5.72 5.04 0.40
N PHE A 65 -6.79 5.38 1.12
CA PHE A 65 -7.73 4.41 1.66
C PHE A 65 -9.11 4.57 1.01
N PHE A 66 -9.62 3.47 0.43
CA PHE A 66 -11.00 3.36 0.00
C PHE A 66 -11.81 2.59 1.04
N LEU A 67 -12.80 3.23 1.64
CA LEU A 67 -13.75 2.58 2.55
C LEU A 67 -15.00 2.22 1.76
N ILE A 68 -15.16 0.94 1.41
CA ILE A 68 -16.23 0.45 0.58
C ILE A 68 -17.16 -0.42 1.44
N PRO A 69 -18.47 -0.17 1.45
CA PRO A 69 -19.39 -1.02 2.18
C PRO A 69 -19.30 -2.48 1.74
N ASP A 70 -19.19 -3.39 2.68
CA ASP A 70 -19.25 -4.85 2.50
C ASP A 70 -18.28 -5.40 1.43
N ILE A 71 -17.08 -4.81 1.32
CA ILE A 71 -16.06 -5.29 0.38
C ILE A 71 -15.48 -6.62 0.85
N GLU A 72 -15.41 -7.60 -0.06
CA GLU A 72 -14.69 -8.85 0.12
C GLU A 72 -13.97 -9.22 -1.18
N ILE A 73 -12.64 -9.17 -1.19
CA ILE A 73 -11.81 -9.62 -2.31
C ILE A 73 -11.24 -10.99 -1.94
N SER A 74 -11.96 -12.04 -2.33
CA SER A 74 -11.64 -13.41 -1.96
C SER A 74 -11.94 -14.40 -3.10
N ASN A 75 -11.48 -15.64 -2.93
CA ASN A 75 -11.78 -16.73 -3.86
C ASN A 75 -13.26 -17.15 -3.94
N LYS A 76 -14.10 -16.62 -3.05
CA LYS A 76 -15.56 -16.83 -3.11
C LYS A 76 -16.20 -15.96 -4.21
N ASN A 77 -15.67 -14.77 -4.42
CA ASN A 77 -16.28 -13.76 -5.29
C ASN A 77 -15.51 -13.55 -6.59
N PHE A 78 -14.20 -13.86 -6.59
CA PHE A 78 -13.30 -13.61 -7.70
C PHE A 78 -12.52 -14.86 -8.11
N THR A 79 -12.10 -14.90 -9.37
CA THR A 79 -11.09 -15.83 -9.85
C THR A 79 -9.72 -15.29 -9.48
N ILE A 80 -8.92 -16.05 -8.73
CA ILE A 80 -7.62 -15.59 -8.26
C ILE A 80 -6.52 -16.30 -9.04
N PRO A 81 -5.67 -15.56 -9.77
CA PRO A 81 -4.48 -16.12 -10.41
C PRO A 81 -3.57 -16.84 -9.41
N LYS A 82 -2.95 -17.94 -9.81
CA LYS A 82 -2.10 -18.76 -8.92
C LYS A 82 -0.86 -18.04 -8.39
N SER A 83 -0.45 -16.96 -9.05
CA SER A 83 0.69 -16.13 -8.63
C SER A 83 0.38 -15.24 -7.44
N ILE A 84 -0.90 -15.00 -7.15
CA ILE A 84 -1.33 -14.10 -6.07
C ILE A 84 -1.47 -14.88 -4.77
N GLY A 85 -0.82 -14.38 -3.71
CA GLY A 85 -0.94 -14.93 -2.36
C GLY A 85 -2.35 -14.74 -1.78
N ILE A 86 -2.86 -15.77 -1.14
CA ILE A 86 -4.15 -15.72 -0.42
C ILE A 86 -3.95 -16.12 1.04
N SER A 87 -4.73 -15.52 1.92
CA SER A 87 -4.80 -15.92 3.33
C SER A 87 -5.44 -17.30 3.49
N PRO A 88 -5.31 -17.95 4.66
CA PRO A 88 -6.00 -19.21 4.94
C PRO A 88 -7.53 -19.14 4.76
N GLU A 89 -8.11 -17.97 4.95
CA GLU A 89 -9.55 -17.70 4.78
C GLU A 89 -9.93 -17.44 3.31
N GLY A 90 -8.94 -17.36 2.40
CA GLY A 90 -9.12 -17.17 0.96
C GLY A 90 -9.20 -15.71 0.52
N HIS A 91 -8.82 -14.75 1.38
CA HIS A 91 -8.75 -13.33 1.03
C HIS A 91 -7.40 -12.97 0.40
N ILE A 92 -7.39 -11.94 -0.44
CA ILE A 92 -6.17 -11.37 -1.00
C ILE A 92 -5.68 -10.24 -0.07
N PRO A 93 -4.58 -10.41 0.67
CA PRO A 93 -4.07 -9.36 1.56
C PRO A 93 -3.38 -8.22 0.80
N ALA A 94 -2.68 -8.55 -0.28
CA ALA A 94 -1.94 -7.56 -1.07
C ALA A 94 -1.74 -8.02 -2.51
N MET A 95 -1.63 -7.06 -3.43
CA MET A 95 -1.24 -7.26 -4.83
C MET A 95 -0.35 -6.10 -5.28
N ASN A 96 0.70 -6.41 -6.02
CA ASN A 96 1.41 -5.40 -6.80
C ASN A 96 0.64 -5.07 -8.09
N ILE A 97 1.10 -4.05 -8.84
CA ILE A 97 0.39 -3.60 -10.06
C ILE A 97 0.32 -4.70 -11.14
N GLU A 98 1.35 -5.53 -11.31
CA GLU A 98 1.34 -6.61 -12.29
C GLU A 98 0.35 -7.72 -11.90
N GLU A 99 0.33 -8.10 -10.63
CA GLU A 99 -0.64 -9.05 -10.07
C GLU A 99 -2.07 -8.53 -10.20
N LEU A 100 -2.26 -7.22 -9.95
CA LEU A 100 -3.55 -6.57 -10.14
C LEU A 100 -3.99 -6.63 -11.61
N ASP A 101 -3.10 -6.44 -12.58
CA ASP A 101 -3.42 -6.54 -14.00
C ASP A 101 -3.86 -7.96 -14.39
N LEU A 102 -3.16 -8.97 -13.88
CA LEU A 102 -3.56 -10.36 -14.07
C LEU A 102 -4.94 -10.63 -13.43
N PHE A 103 -5.14 -10.20 -12.19
CA PHE A 103 -6.41 -10.34 -11.49
C PHE A 103 -7.56 -9.67 -12.26
N MET A 104 -7.36 -8.44 -12.72
CA MET A 104 -8.37 -7.69 -13.48
C MET A 104 -8.70 -8.37 -14.80
N SER A 105 -7.71 -8.91 -15.53
CA SER A 105 -7.92 -9.60 -16.80
C SER A 105 -8.77 -10.87 -16.65
N GLU A 106 -8.62 -11.63 -15.55
CA GLU A 106 -9.40 -12.83 -15.27
C GLU A 106 -10.82 -12.54 -14.74
N ASN A 107 -11.07 -11.29 -14.30
CA ASN A 107 -12.34 -10.89 -13.68
C ASN A 107 -13.10 -9.79 -14.45
N ILE A 108 -12.65 -9.42 -15.66
CA ILE A 108 -13.23 -8.30 -16.42
C ILE A 108 -14.71 -8.52 -16.75
N ASP A 109 -15.10 -9.75 -17.03
CA ASP A 109 -16.49 -10.11 -17.37
C ASP A 109 -17.43 -9.99 -16.15
N LYS A 110 -16.90 -10.02 -14.93
CA LYS A 110 -17.69 -9.87 -13.70
C LYS A 110 -18.17 -8.43 -13.47
N LYS A 111 -17.61 -7.44 -14.16
CA LYS A 111 -18.08 -6.05 -14.13
C LYS A 111 -19.54 -5.90 -14.60
N THR A 112 -20.02 -6.86 -15.39
CA THR A 112 -21.40 -6.90 -15.91
C THR A 112 -22.38 -7.67 -15.03
N ILE A 113 -21.90 -8.37 -13.99
CA ILE A 113 -22.75 -9.09 -13.04
C ILE A 113 -23.27 -8.08 -12.03
N ASP A 114 -24.58 -7.86 -12.07
CA ASP A 114 -25.34 -6.83 -11.34
C ASP A 114 -25.45 -7.13 -9.83
N THR A 115 -24.35 -7.33 -9.14
CA THR A 115 -24.29 -7.26 -7.69
C THR A 115 -23.54 -5.97 -7.35
N ASN A 116 -24.25 -5.02 -6.75
CA ASN A 116 -23.84 -3.61 -6.55
C ASN A 116 -22.40 -3.41 -6.00
N ASN A 117 -21.86 -4.39 -5.30
CA ASN A 117 -20.54 -4.26 -4.70
C ASN A 117 -19.37 -4.63 -5.64
N ILE A 118 -19.55 -5.54 -6.60
CA ILE A 118 -18.48 -5.97 -7.50
C ILE A 118 -18.06 -4.83 -8.43
N SER A 119 -19.00 -4.04 -8.93
CA SER A 119 -18.72 -2.88 -9.77
C SER A 119 -17.89 -1.83 -9.02
N ASP A 120 -18.23 -1.56 -7.76
CA ASP A 120 -17.51 -0.60 -6.91
C ASP A 120 -16.11 -1.11 -6.56
N ILE A 121 -15.98 -2.41 -6.29
CA ILE A 121 -14.66 -3.04 -6.05
C ILE A 121 -13.77 -2.91 -7.27
N ILE A 122 -14.27 -3.25 -8.46
CA ILE A 122 -13.51 -3.16 -9.72
C ILE A 122 -13.13 -1.71 -10.00
N SER A 123 -14.04 -0.76 -9.79
CA SER A 123 -13.76 0.67 -9.95
C SER A 123 -12.68 1.16 -8.97
N ALA A 124 -12.73 0.71 -7.72
CA ALA A 124 -11.71 1.03 -6.74
C ALA A 124 -10.34 0.42 -7.09
N LEU A 125 -10.30 -0.80 -7.62
CA LEU A 125 -9.08 -1.43 -8.10
C LEU A 125 -8.49 -0.70 -9.31
N GLU A 126 -9.32 -0.27 -10.28
CA GLU A 126 -8.88 0.56 -11.41
C GLU A 126 -8.27 1.89 -10.93
N LEU A 127 -8.91 2.55 -9.96
CA LEU A 127 -8.43 3.79 -9.37
C LEU A 127 -7.18 3.59 -8.50
N SER A 128 -7.08 2.46 -7.84
CA SER A 128 -5.87 2.06 -7.10
C SER A 128 -4.69 1.88 -8.03
N LYS A 129 -4.88 1.17 -9.15
CA LYS A 129 -3.86 1.06 -10.20
C LYS A 129 -3.43 2.43 -10.70
N TYR A 130 -4.40 3.29 -11.05
CA TYR A 130 -4.12 4.65 -11.49
C TYR A 130 -3.29 5.43 -10.46
N ALA A 131 -3.70 5.44 -9.20
CA ALA A 131 -3.02 6.16 -8.14
C ALA A 131 -1.59 5.64 -7.93
N CYS A 132 -1.40 4.32 -7.82
CA CYS A 132 -0.08 3.71 -7.63
C CYS A 132 0.85 3.91 -8.84
N SER A 133 0.32 3.90 -10.06
CA SER A 133 1.10 4.19 -11.27
C SER A 133 1.49 5.67 -11.40
N ASN A 134 0.85 6.57 -10.63
CA ASN A 134 1.08 8.01 -10.68
C ASN A 134 1.63 8.60 -9.36
N GLY A 135 2.36 7.80 -8.59
CA GLY A 135 3.17 8.28 -7.48
C GLY A 135 2.63 8.00 -6.07
N VAL A 136 1.42 7.49 -5.92
CA VAL A 136 0.94 6.99 -4.63
C VAL A 136 1.63 5.65 -4.34
N SER A 137 2.31 5.52 -3.19
CA SER A 137 3.08 4.30 -2.89
C SER A 137 2.16 3.09 -2.74
N ARG A 138 0.98 3.25 -2.14
CA ARG A 138 0.01 2.18 -1.92
C ARG A 138 -1.40 2.69 -1.73
N THR A 139 -2.36 1.84 -2.07
CA THR A 139 -3.78 2.05 -1.81
C THR A 139 -4.33 0.87 -1.02
N HIS A 140 -5.31 1.11 -0.17
CA HIS A 140 -5.93 0.11 0.68
C HIS A 140 -7.43 0.12 0.47
N LEU A 141 -7.99 -1.05 0.19
CA LEU A 141 -9.43 -1.25 0.06
C LEU A 141 -9.94 -1.92 1.35
N LEU A 142 -10.74 -1.20 2.12
CA LEU A 142 -11.21 -1.62 3.44
C LEU A 142 -12.72 -1.74 3.48
N ASN A 143 -13.22 -2.70 4.27
CA ASN A 143 -14.65 -2.82 4.55
C ASN A 143 -15.11 -1.67 5.46
N GLY A 144 -15.90 -0.74 4.91
CA GLY A 144 -16.43 0.41 5.63
C GLY A 144 -17.42 0.05 6.76
N PHE A 145 -17.97 -1.18 6.79
CA PHE A 145 -18.81 -1.66 7.87
C PHE A 145 -18.04 -2.32 9.01
N PHE A 146 -16.76 -2.61 8.82
CA PHE A 146 -15.95 -3.17 9.88
C PHE A 146 -15.45 -2.06 10.82
N ASN A 147 -15.97 -2.06 12.04
CA ASN A 147 -15.55 -1.10 13.07
C ASN A 147 -14.07 -1.28 13.41
N GLY A 148 -13.29 -0.22 13.20
CA GLY A 148 -11.85 -0.24 13.44
C GLY A 148 -11.02 -0.74 12.25
N ALA A 149 -11.59 -0.90 11.04
CA ALA A 149 -10.85 -1.28 9.84
C ALA A 149 -9.62 -0.39 9.60
N LEU A 150 -9.81 0.93 9.62
CA LEU A 150 -8.73 1.89 9.38
C LEU A 150 -7.63 1.85 10.45
N PRO A 151 -7.93 1.90 11.77
CA PRO A 151 -6.90 1.70 12.79
C PRO A 151 -6.20 0.34 12.70
N CYS A 152 -6.92 -0.74 12.41
CA CYS A 152 -6.34 -2.05 12.23
C CYS A 152 -5.33 -2.06 11.07
N GLU A 153 -5.70 -1.48 9.93
CA GLU A 153 -4.82 -1.39 8.75
C GLU A 153 -3.57 -0.54 8.98
N ILE A 154 -3.71 0.57 9.73
CA ILE A 154 -2.59 1.49 9.98
C ILE A 154 -1.64 0.97 11.06
N PHE A 155 -2.17 0.35 12.12
CA PHE A 155 -1.41 0.07 13.34
C PHE A 155 -1.19 -1.42 13.62
N SER A 156 -1.72 -2.34 12.81
CA SER A 156 -1.48 -3.77 12.97
C SER A 156 -0.78 -4.38 11.76
N ASN A 157 0.00 -5.43 12.00
CA ASN A 157 0.68 -6.20 10.95
C ASN A 157 -0.26 -7.17 10.22
N LEU A 158 -1.47 -7.40 10.75
CA LEU A 158 -2.44 -8.34 10.16
C LEU A 158 -3.23 -7.73 9.01
N GLY A 159 -3.30 -6.37 8.97
CA GLY A 159 -4.17 -5.69 8.02
C GLY A 159 -5.66 -5.93 8.25
N ALA A 160 -6.51 -5.24 7.52
CA ALA A 160 -7.96 -5.38 7.58
C ALA A 160 -8.63 -5.36 6.21
N GLY A 161 -7.84 -5.36 5.13
CA GLY A 161 -8.34 -5.24 3.77
C GLY A 161 -7.39 -5.80 2.72
N THR A 162 -7.51 -5.30 1.51
CA THR A 162 -6.60 -5.61 0.40
C THR A 162 -5.77 -4.38 0.06
N MET A 163 -4.45 -4.53 0.05
CA MET A 163 -3.52 -3.50 -0.32
C MET A 163 -3.07 -3.64 -1.78
N ILE A 164 -3.05 -2.53 -2.52
CA ILE A 164 -2.44 -2.44 -3.85
C ILE A 164 -1.22 -1.55 -3.71
N TYR A 165 -0.09 -1.97 -4.27
CA TYR A 165 1.17 -1.24 -4.15
C TYR A 165 1.98 -1.21 -5.44
N SER A 166 2.79 -0.16 -5.59
CA SER A 166 3.81 -0.07 -6.63
C SER A 166 5.06 -0.87 -6.24
N TYR A 167 5.97 -1.10 -7.18
CA TYR A 167 7.20 -1.86 -6.95
C TYR A 167 8.12 -1.26 -5.86
N ASP A 168 7.97 0.01 -5.53
CA ASP A 168 8.79 0.72 -4.56
C ASP A 168 8.27 0.64 -3.12
N TYR A 169 7.46 -0.38 -2.81
CA TYR A 169 6.85 -0.53 -1.48
C TYR A 169 7.87 -0.66 -0.36
N GLY A 170 8.95 -1.39 -0.58
CA GLY A 170 10.05 -1.52 0.39
C GLY A 170 11.38 -1.09 -0.22
N LYS A 171 12.29 -0.58 0.62
CA LYS A 171 13.63 -0.12 0.21
C LYS A 171 14.71 -1.03 0.75
N ILE A 172 15.59 -1.49 -0.14
CA ILE A 172 16.87 -2.07 0.26
C ILE A 172 17.86 -0.92 0.39
N ARG A 173 18.45 -0.78 1.57
CA ARG A 173 19.47 0.24 1.85
C ARG A 173 20.54 -0.28 2.78
N SER A 174 21.65 0.44 2.87
CA SER A 174 22.67 0.20 3.91
C SER A 174 22.06 0.42 5.29
N MET A 175 22.47 -0.39 6.24
CA MET A 175 22.07 -0.26 7.65
C MET A 175 22.64 1.01 8.27
N HIS A 176 21.84 1.70 9.07
CA HIS A 176 22.29 2.82 9.90
C HIS A 176 22.39 2.39 11.38
N ARG A 177 23.03 3.21 12.20
CA ARG A 177 23.17 2.92 13.64
C ARG A 177 21.83 2.85 14.36
N GLU A 178 20.86 3.65 13.93
CA GLU A 178 19.51 3.68 14.50
C GLU A 178 18.74 2.36 14.27
N ASP A 179 19.15 1.57 13.27
CA ASP A 179 18.50 0.30 12.92
C ASP A 179 18.93 -0.86 13.83
N ILE A 180 20.01 -0.70 14.61
CA ILE A 180 20.62 -1.79 15.39
C ILE A 180 19.59 -2.50 16.27
N SER A 181 18.75 -1.75 16.97
CA SER A 181 17.73 -2.33 17.85
C SER A 181 16.68 -3.15 17.09
N GLN A 182 16.28 -2.68 15.90
CA GLN A 182 15.32 -3.39 15.06
C GLN A 182 15.96 -4.65 14.45
N VAL A 183 17.20 -4.57 13.97
CA VAL A 183 17.93 -5.74 13.44
C VAL A 183 18.14 -6.79 14.52
N LEU A 184 18.51 -6.41 15.75
CA LEU A 184 18.60 -7.35 16.88
C LEU A 184 17.28 -8.03 17.20
N SER A 185 16.18 -7.29 17.14
CA SER A 185 14.83 -7.82 17.33
C SER A 185 14.45 -8.81 16.22
N LEU A 186 14.79 -8.49 14.97
CA LEU A 186 14.54 -9.33 13.80
C LEU A 186 15.29 -10.65 13.85
N ILE A 187 16.59 -10.63 14.21
CA ILE A 187 17.40 -11.85 14.25
C ILE A 187 17.15 -12.72 15.48
N ARG A 188 16.58 -12.16 16.56
CA ARG A 188 16.38 -12.86 17.84
C ARG A 188 15.63 -14.19 17.73
N PRO A 189 14.52 -14.33 16.98
CA PRO A 189 13.84 -15.62 16.81
C PRO A 189 14.75 -16.68 16.18
N PHE A 190 15.60 -16.30 15.22
CA PHE A 190 16.52 -17.18 14.53
C PHE A 190 17.69 -17.59 15.41
N VAL A 191 18.14 -16.73 16.32
CA VAL A 191 19.14 -17.06 17.34
C VAL A 191 18.57 -18.06 18.36
N ILE A 192 17.34 -17.88 18.80
CA ILE A 192 16.66 -18.82 19.72
C ILE A 192 16.49 -20.21 19.07
N LYS A 193 16.22 -20.24 17.76
CA LYS A 193 16.13 -21.49 16.96
C LYS A 193 17.51 -22.08 16.60
N GLU A 194 18.62 -21.50 17.06
CA GLU A 194 20.01 -21.90 16.75
C GLU A 194 20.35 -21.85 15.24
N ILE A 195 19.60 -21.05 14.46
CA ILE A 195 19.85 -20.87 13.01
C ILE A 195 20.91 -19.79 12.79
N LEU A 196 20.90 -18.73 13.61
CA LEU A 196 21.87 -17.65 13.54
C LEU A 196 22.70 -17.57 14.83
N LEU A 197 23.94 -17.16 14.71
CA LEU A 197 24.79 -16.87 15.85
C LEU A 197 24.30 -15.62 16.59
N PRO A 198 24.34 -15.63 17.94
CA PRO A 198 23.97 -14.45 18.73
C PRO A 198 24.92 -13.30 18.44
N ARG A 199 24.36 -12.09 18.34
CA ARG A 199 25.09 -10.85 18.15
C ARG A 199 24.66 -9.85 19.21
N THR A 200 25.63 -9.10 19.72
CA THR A 200 25.37 -8.02 20.67
C THR A 200 25.27 -6.67 19.94
N GLU A 201 24.72 -5.68 20.60
CA GLU A 201 24.67 -4.30 20.10
C GLU A 201 26.08 -3.79 19.75
N LYS A 202 27.07 -4.10 20.59
CA LYS A 202 28.48 -3.74 20.36
C LYS A 202 29.09 -4.42 19.13
N ASP A 203 28.64 -5.62 18.79
CA ASP A 203 29.10 -6.31 17.58
C ASP A 203 28.53 -5.61 16.34
N LEU A 204 27.23 -5.29 16.35
CA LEU A 204 26.59 -4.56 15.25
C LEU A 204 27.13 -3.14 15.10
N GLU A 205 27.43 -2.43 16.20
CA GLU A 205 28.07 -1.11 16.15
C GLU A 205 29.41 -1.11 15.41
N LYS A 206 30.14 -2.22 15.41
CA LYS A 206 31.41 -2.33 14.70
C LYS A 206 31.25 -2.70 13.23
N THR A 207 30.18 -3.38 12.89
CA THR A 207 29.99 -4.03 11.58
C THR A 207 28.75 -3.59 10.83
N PHE A 208 28.01 -2.54 11.30
CA PHE A 208 26.77 -2.12 10.66
C PHE A 208 26.96 -1.70 9.18
N ASN A 209 28.15 -1.24 8.78
CA ASN A 209 28.46 -0.92 7.39
C ASN A 209 28.48 -2.13 6.46
N ASP A 210 28.59 -3.34 7.03
CA ASP A 210 28.58 -4.59 6.26
C ASP A 210 27.14 -5.07 5.99
N TYR A 211 26.13 -4.42 6.61
CA TYR A 211 24.75 -4.81 6.54
C TYR A 211 23.94 -4.02 5.52
N ILE A 212 23.08 -4.73 4.84
CA ILE A 212 21.93 -4.17 4.13
C ILE A 212 20.65 -4.57 4.85
N VAL A 213 19.66 -3.70 4.77
CA VAL A 213 18.33 -3.93 5.36
C VAL A 213 17.25 -3.68 4.32
N TYR A 214 16.17 -4.45 4.44
CA TYR A 214 14.94 -4.17 3.72
C TYR A 214 13.96 -3.51 4.67
N GLU A 215 13.62 -2.26 4.36
CA GLU A 215 12.76 -1.41 5.17
C GLU A 215 11.39 -1.25 4.53
N ILE A 216 10.36 -1.41 5.34
CA ILE A 216 8.97 -1.07 5.00
C ILE A 216 8.43 -0.18 6.12
N ASP A 217 7.95 1.02 5.80
CA ASP A 217 7.33 1.95 6.76
C ASP A 217 8.17 2.25 7.99
N GLY A 218 9.48 2.43 7.81
CA GLY A 218 10.40 2.65 8.93
C GLY A 218 10.68 1.42 9.78
N SER A 219 10.14 0.25 9.41
CA SER A 219 10.37 -1.04 10.07
C SER A 219 11.30 -1.91 9.25
N ILE A 220 12.33 -2.45 9.87
CA ILE A 220 13.24 -3.39 9.22
C ILE A 220 12.57 -4.78 9.16
N ARG A 221 12.35 -5.27 7.94
CA ARG A 221 11.70 -6.56 7.65
C ARG A 221 12.67 -7.66 7.23
N ALA A 222 13.82 -7.29 6.69
CA ALA A 222 14.88 -8.24 6.42
C ALA A 222 16.26 -7.59 6.61
N CYS A 223 17.26 -8.41 6.86
CA CYS A 223 18.65 -7.99 6.87
C CYS A 223 19.56 -9.08 6.29
N ALA A 224 20.70 -8.64 5.77
CA ALA A 224 21.82 -9.49 5.39
C ALA A 224 23.13 -8.75 5.61
N ALA A 225 24.20 -9.47 5.93
CA ALA A 225 25.54 -8.92 6.05
C ALA A 225 26.48 -9.54 5.04
N LEU A 226 27.44 -8.74 4.53
CA LEU A 226 28.57 -9.20 3.74
C LEU A 226 29.86 -8.81 4.46
N HIS A 227 30.46 -9.77 5.16
CA HIS A 227 31.77 -9.58 5.82
C HIS A 227 32.89 -9.88 4.84
N ILE A 228 33.68 -8.87 4.52
CA ILE A 228 34.85 -9.02 3.64
C ILE A 228 36.09 -9.22 4.51
N TYR A 229 36.74 -10.35 4.38
CA TYR A 229 37.95 -10.70 5.15
C TYR A 229 39.23 -10.32 4.42
N ASP A 230 39.29 -10.57 3.11
CA ASP A 230 40.37 -10.14 2.26
C ASP A 230 39.91 -9.94 0.79
N ARG A 231 40.88 -9.79 -0.14
CA ARG A 231 40.55 -9.54 -1.57
C ARG A 231 39.79 -10.68 -2.26
N ASN A 232 39.83 -11.89 -1.72
CA ASN A 232 39.30 -13.10 -2.35
C ASN A 232 38.33 -13.87 -1.43
N GLN A 233 38.07 -13.39 -0.21
CA GLN A 233 37.22 -14.07 0.76
C GLN A 233 36.20 -13.12 1.38
N ALA A 234 34.94 -13.49 1.28
CA ALA A 234 33.84 -12.81 1.91
C ALA A 234 32.80 -13.84 2.40
N GLU A 235 32.06 -13.48 3.40
CA GLU A 235 30.98 -14.28 3.99
C GLU A 235 29.66 -13.54 3.93
N ILE A 236 28.62 -14.21 3.45
CA ILE A 236 27.24 -13.74 3.61
C ILE A 236 26.73 -14.28 4.95
N ALA A 237 26.40 -13.39 5.86
CA ALA A 237 26.00 -13.71 7.23
C ALA A 237 24.72 -12.99 7.62
N ALA A 238 24.14 -13.40 8.76
CA ALA A 238 22.98 -12.74 9.37
C ALA A 238 21.80 -12.50 8.43
N VAL A 239 21.54 -13.43 7.49
CA VAL A 239 20.36 -13.37 6.62
C VAL A 239 19.13 -13.73 7.44
N ALA A 240 18.24 -12.76 7.60
CA ALA A 240 16.99 -12.95 8.32
C ALA A 240 15.88 -12.17 7.61
N VAL A 241 14.69 -12.77 7.57
CA VAL A 241 13.45 -12.16 7.03
C VAL A 241 12.36 -12.35 8.07
N ASP A 242 11.55 -11.31 8.30
CA ASP A 242 10.38 -11.38 9.18
C ASP A 242 9.40 -12.44 8.64
N GLU A 243 8.96 -13.36 9.51
CA GLU A 243 8.04 -14.46 9.13
C GLU A 243 6.65 -13.92 8.67
N ASN A 244 6.36 -12.64 8.93
CA ASN A 244 5.12 -11.97 8.54
C ASN A 244 5.30 -11.01 7.35
N CYS A 245 6.35 -11.18 6.57
CA CYS A 245 6.67 -10.34 5.42
C CYS A 245 6.29 -11.02 4.11
#